data_e27b885267b49b4d92231b7f3548b248
#
_entry.id   e27b885267b49b4d92231b7f3548b248
#
_cell.length_a   1.000
_cell.length_b   1.000
_cell.length_c   1.000
_cell.angle_alpha   90.00
_cell.angle_beta   90.00
_cell.angle_gamma   90.00
#
_symmetry.space_group_name_H-M   'P 1'
#
loop_
_entity.id
_entity.type
_entity.pdbx_description
1 polymer ?
#
loop_
_entity_poly.entity_id
_entity_poly.type
_entity_poly.pdbx_seq_one_letter_code
_entity_poly.pdbx_strand_id
1 'polypeptide(L)'
;PLLPELPATPGAEAAGVIEAVGKNVTNFKVGERVAYAATIPGAYTEARVINCDQIVKIPDGVSDEVAAATALKGMTAEYLVQRCYKASKGDVALVHAAAGGVGQILCQWLNYIGVTVIGTTSSENKKDIILSNGGQYAINSSTEDIADCIKKVTDGSGVDVVYDSVGPAVWLASISSLKPRGYYVNFGNSSGPLEPIDSVQLNTGGSLFFTKTSMRFYQLDRKELENSAESLFGLIEKGILNPNISQKYSLSDVAKAHKDIADKKTIGSSILIP
;
A
#
# COMPACT_ATOMS: atom_id res chain seq x y z
N PRO A 1 10.56 5.89 11.44
CA PRO A 1 10.85 7.14 10.69
C PRO A 1 11.47 8.15 11.64
N LEU A 2 12.54 8.80 11.18
CA LEU A 2 13.07 9.94 11.89
C LEU A 2 12.00 11.04 11.88
N LEU A 3 11.67 11.56 13.06
CA LEU A 3 10.80 12.72 13.15
C LEU A 3 11.54 13.91 12.51
N PRO A 4 10.87 14.70 11.65
CA PRO A 4 11.50 15.88 11.08
C PRO A 4 11.81 16.90 12.18
N GLU A 5 12.85 17.69 11.97
CA GLU A 5 13.10 18.86 12.82
C GLU A 5 11.92 19.84 12.70
N LEU A 6 11.54 20.43 13.83
CA LEU A 6 10.46 21.43 13.87
C LEU A 6 10.99 22.83 13.58
N PRO A 7 10.23 23.68 12.86
CA PRO A 7 8.90 23.45 12.32
C PRO A 7 8.89 22.56 11.05
N ALA A 8 7.90 21.67 10.93
CA ALA A 8 7.78 20.76 9.78
C ALA A 8 6.34 20.71 9.27
N THR A 9 6.18 20.63 7.95
CA THR A 9 4.90 20.37 7.29
C THR A 9 4.73 18.87 7.08
N PRO A 10 3.65 18.24 7.58
CA PRO A 10 3.38 16.82 7.36
C PRO A 10 3.01 16.47 5.93
N GLY A 11 2.71 15.16 5.72
CA GLY A 11 2.21 14.61 4.46
C GLY A 11 3.33 14.16 3.52
N ALA A 12 3.12 13.02 2.87
CA ALA A 12 4.11 12.38 1.98
C ALA A 12 3.59 12.12 0.57
N GLU A 13 2.30 12.30 0.31
CA GLU A 13 1.70 12.12 -1.02
C GLU A 13 0.73 13.27 -1.34
N ALA A 14 0.67 13.66 -2.60
CA ALA A 14 -0.31 14.62 -3.11
C ALA A 14 -0.44 14.54 -4.64
N ALA A 15 -1.50 15.18 -5.15
CA ALA A 15 -1.67 15.55 -6.54
C ALA A 15 -1.91 17.06 -6.63
N GLY A 16 -1.58 17.64 -7.77
CA GLY A 16 -1.77 19.08 -8.00
C GLY A 16 -1.39 19.49 -9.42
N VAL A 17 -1.39 20.80 -9.64
CA VAL A 17 -1.08 21.42 -10.93
C VAL A 17 0.20 22.24 -10.78
N ILE A 18 1.07 22.17 -11.77
CA ILE A 18 2.32 22.93 -11.79
C ILE A 18 2.02 24.42 -12.05
N GLU A 19 2.33 25.28 -11.09
CA GLU A 19 2.17 26.74 -11.21
C GLU A 19 3.42 27.42 -11.76
N ALA A 20 4.60 26.89 -11.48
CA ALA A 20 5.87 27.41 -11.95
C ALA A 20 6.90 26.28 -12.11
N VAL A 21 7.87 26.47 -13.00
CA VAL A 21 9.00 25.56 -13.21
C VAL A 21 10.34 26.29 -13.08
N GLY A 22 11.32 25.60 -12.50
CA GLY A 22 12.69 26.11 -12.45
C GLY A 22 13.30 26.22 -13.86
N LYS A 23 14.25 27.14 -14.04
CA LYS A 23 14.88 27.44 -15.33
C LYS A 23 15.53 26.25 -16.05
N ASN A 24 15.91 25.22 -15.30
CA ASN A 24 16.57 24.02 -15.84
C ASN A 24 15.60 22.83 -16.02
N VAL A 25 14.31 22.97 -15.70
CA VAL A 25 13.30 21.93 -15.86
C VAL A 25 12.84 21.90 -17.32
N THR A 26 13.03 20.78 -17.98
CA THR A 26 12.69 20.59 -19.40
C THR A 26 11.58 19.56 -19.65
N ASN A 27 11.33 18.69 -18.67
CA ASN A 27 10.38 17.57 -18.76
C ASN A 27 8.98 17.89 -18.25
N PHE A 28 8.80 19.08 -17.65
CA PHE A 28 7.52 19.57 -17.14
C PHE A 28 7.26 21.01 -17.56
N LYS A 29 5.99 21.40 -17.62
CA LYS A 29 5.55 22.78 -17.89
C LYS A 29 4.38 23.18 -17.01
N VAL A 30 4.17 24.49 -16.88
CA VAL A 30 3.03 25.07 -16.16
C VAL A 30 1.72 24.53 -16.72
N GLY A 31 0.77 24.22 -15.84
CA GLY A 31 -0.53 23.68 -16.16
C GLY A 31 -0.58 22.16 -16.23
N GLU A 32 0.54 21.44 -16.17
CA GLU A 32 0.51 19.99 -16.14
C GLU A 32 0.06 19.46 -14.76
N ARG A 33 -0.79 18.44 -14.80
CA ARG A 33 -1.27 17.72 -13.60
C ARG A 33 -0.24 16.67 -13.18
N VAL A 34 0.13 16.68 -11.92
CA VAL A 34 1.18 15.80 -11.38
C VAL A 34 0.80 15.22 -10.04
N ALA A 35 1.35 14.04 -9.75
CA ALA A 35 1.26 13.40 -8.44
C ALA A 35 2.65 13.02 -7.94
N TYR A 36 2.76 12.79 -6.64
CA TYR A 36 3.97 12.28 -6.03
C TYR A 36 3.71 11.50 -4.75
N ALA A 37 4.68 10.63 -4.43
CA ALA A 37 4.82 10.00 -3.14
C ALA A 37 6.29 10.22 -2.71
N ALA A 38 6.53 11.26 -1.92
CA ALA A 38 7.87 11.69 -1.57
C ALA A 38 8.34 11.16 -0.22
N THR A 39 9.63 10.89 -0.11
CA THR A 39 10.27 10.52 1.17
C THR A 39 10.39 11.70 2.13
N ILE A 40 10.35 12.93 1.62
CA ILE A 40 10.42 14.16 2.40
C ILE A 40 9.00 14.68 2.64
N PRO A 41 8.55 14.84 3.90
CA PRO A 41 7.25 15.41 4.22
C PRO A 41 7.05 16.81 3.63
N GLY A 42 5.78 17.28 3.58
CA GLY A 42 5.45 18.63 3.09
C GLY A 42 4.24 18.68 2.18
N ALA A 43 3.40 17.62 2.16
CA ALA A 43 2.22 17.56 1.31
C ALA A 43 0.99 18.27 1.89
N TYR A 44 0.96 18.58 3.20
CA TYR A 44 -0.15 19.31 3.81
C TYR A 44 0.02 20.81 3.61
N THR A 45 -0.15 21.25 2.36
CA THR A 45 0.05 22.64 1.95
C THR A 45 -0.75 22.90 0.67
N GLU A 46 -1.12 24.17 0.45
CA GLU A 46 -1.76 24.62 -0.79
C GLU A 46 -0.78 24.60 -1.97
N ALA A 47 0.50 24.92 -1.72
CA ALA A 47 1.56 24.88 -2.73
C ALA A 47 2.90 24.52 -2.10
N ARG A 48 3.79 23.88 -2.86
CA ARG A 48 5.15 23.55 -2.42
C ARG A 48 6.14 23.54 -3.58
N VAL A 49 7.39 23.75 -3.26
CA VAL A 49 8.51 23.47 -4.16
C VAL A 49 8.93 22.00 -3.99
N ILE A 50 9.03 21.28 -5.10
CA ILE A 50 9.44 19.87 -5.11
C ILE A 50 10.41 19.63 -6.28
N ASN A 51 11.36 18.70 -6.09
CA ASN A 51 12.25 18.29 -7.18
C ASN A 51 11.44 17.56 -8.26
N CYS A 52 11.62 17.97 -9.52
CA CYS A 52 10.94 17.38 -10.67
C CYS A 52 11.20 15.87 -10.84
N ASP A 53 12.30 15.34 -10.29
CA ASP A 53 12.59 13.91 -10.31
C ASP A 53 11.68 13.07 -9.39
N GLN A 54 10.93 13.73 -8.51
CA GLN A 54 10.04 13.07 -7.55
C GLN A 54 8.55 13.09 -7.95
N ILE A 55 8.21 13.73 -9.05
CA ILE A 55 6.82 13.88 -9.51
C ILE A 55 6.57 13.10 -10.80
N VAL A 56 5.35 12.66 -10.98
CA VAL A 56 4.87 11.96 -12.19
C VAL A 56 3.66 12.67 -12.78
N LYS A 57 3.48 12.59 -14.09
CA LYS A 57 2.29 13.13 -14.76
C LYS A 57 1.08 12.26 -14.43
N ILE A 58 -0.06 12.91 -14.23
CA ILE A 58 -1.36 12.26 -14.08
C ILE A 58 -1.99 12.15 -15.47
N PRO A 59 -2.34 10.94 -15.93
CA PRO A 59 -3.07 10.76 -17.18
C PRO A 59 -4.45 11.42 -17.15
N ASP A 60 -4.98 11.78 -18.33
CA ASP A 60 -6.30 12.44 -18.43
C ASP A 60 -7.46 11.62 -17.87
N GLY A 61 -7.38 10.29 -17.98
CA GLY A 61 -8.37 9.37 -17.43
C GLY A 61 -8.36 9.19 -15.90
N VAL A 62 -7.40 9.81 -15.19
CA VAL A 62 -7.28 9.73 -13.73
C VAL A 62 -7.55 11.09 -13.11
N SER A 63 -8.46 11.18 -12.15
CA SER A 63 -8.73 12.43 -11.42
C SER A 63 -7.62 12.76 -10.41
N ASP A 64 -7.48 14.06 -10.05
CA ASP A 64 -6.50 14.49 -9.05
C ASP A 64 -6.75 13.84 -7.69
N GLU A 65 -8.02 13.70 -7.30
CA GLU A 65 -8.39 13.05 -6.05
C GLU A 65 -7.94 11.57 -6.01
N VAL A 66 -8.15 10.85 -7.12
CA VAL A 66 -7.70 9.46 -7.24
C VAL A 66 -6.18 9.38 -7.21
N ALA A 67 -5.48 10.26 -7.93
CA ALA A 67 -4.02 10.32 -7.93
C ALA A 67 -3.47 10.64 -6.53
N ALA A 68 -4.04 11.64 -5.83
CA ALA A 68 -3.66 11.99 -4.46
C ALA A 68 -3.90 10.84 -3.46
N ALA A 69 -5.00 10.10 -3.64
CA ALA A 69 -5.35 8.98 -2.76
C ALA A 69 -4.50 7.72 -3.00
N THR A 70 -3.82 7.61 -4.15
CA THR A 70 -3.18 6.36 -4.59
C THR A 70 -1.69 6.47 -4.88
N ALA A 71 -1.10 7.65 -4.98
CA ALA A 71 0.31 7.79 -5.33
C ALA A 71 1.22 6.95 -4.43
N LEU A 72 1.13 7.08 -3.12
CA LEU A 72 1.91 6.28 -2.18
C LEU A 72 1.41 4.84 -2.11
N LYS A 73 0.11 4.65 -1.93
CA LYS A 73 -0.50 3.34 -1.68
C LYS A 73 -0.43 2.44 -2.90
N GLY A 74 -0.73 2.99 -4.07
CA GLY A 74 -0.74 2.26 -5.33
C GLY A 74 0.65 1.89 -5.81
N MET A 75 1.63 2.82 -5.76
CA MET A 75 3.01 2.49 -6.09
C MET A 75 3.63 1.55 -5.05
N THR A 76 3.14 1.55 -3.79
CA THR A 76 3.49 0.51 -2.81
C THR A 76 2.96 -0.85 -3.26
N ALA A 77 1.70 -0.95 -3.64
CA ALA A 77 1.13 -2.20 -4.13
C ALA A 77 1.85 -2.70 -5.41
N GLU A 78 2.21 -1.77 -6.32
CA GLU A 78 2.94 -2.09 -7.55
C GLU A 78 4.24 -2.84 -7.24
N TYR A 79 5.15 -2.23 -6.45
CA TYR A 79 6.43 -2.89 -6.21
C TYR A 79 6.29 -4.18 -5.39
N LEU A 80 5.33 -4.25 -4.49
CA LEU A 80 5.07 -5.46 -3.71
C LEU A 80 4.69 -6.64 -4.62
N VAL A 81 3.80 -6.39 -5.57
CA VAL A 81 3.23 -7.43 -6.45
C VAL A 81 4.14 -7.76 -7.62
N GLN A 82 4.79 -6.76 -8.23
CA GLN A 82 5.53 -6.96 -9.48
C GLN A 82 7.02 -7.14 -9.31
N ARG A 83 7.61 -6.58 -8.23
CA ARG A 83 9.08 -6.50 -8.11
C ARG A 83 9.64 -7.14 -6.85
N CYS A 84 8.94 -7.07 -5.73
CA CYS A 84 9.37 -7.69 -4.48
C CYS A 84 9.10 -9.20 -4.49
N TYR A 85 7.85 -9.58 -4.59
CA TYR A 85 7.40 -10.93 -4.91
C TYR A 85 6.66 -10.87 -6.24
N LYS A 86 7.22 -11.48 -7.27
CA LYS A 86 6.61 -11.48 -8.60
C LYS A 86 5.40 -12.41 -8.64
N ALA A 87 4.29 -11.89 -8.14
CA ALA A 87 3.05 -12.66 -8.04
C ALA A 87 2.56 -13.14 -9.41
N SER A 88 2.14 -14.38 -9.48
CA SER A 88 1.75 -15.06 -10.70
C SER A 88 0.39 -15.73 -10.56
N LYS A 89 -0.28 -15.95 -11.69
CA LYS A 89 -1.56 -16.69 -11.72
C LYS A 89 -1.42 -18.05 -11.05
N GLY A 90 -2.31 -18.33 -10.12
CA GLY A 90 -2.36 -19.60 -9.37
C GLY A 90 -1.64 -19.56 -8.02
N ASP A 91 -0.89 -18.49 -7.72
CA ASP A 91 -0.35 -18.28 -6.37
C ASP A 91 -1.47 -18.03 -5.36
N VAL A 92 -1.19 -18.28 -4.09
CA VAL A 92 -2.05 -17.96 -2.95
C VAL A 92 -1.36 -16.92 -2.10
N ALA A 93 -2.00 -15.78 -1.86
CA ALA A 93 -1.46 -14.68 -1.08
C ALA A 93 -2.29 -14.41 0.18
N LEU A 94 -1.61 -14.23 1.32
CA LEU A 94 -2.18 -13.68 2.53
C LEU A 94 -1.90 -12.17 2.58
N VAL A 95 -2.93 -11.36 2.69
CA VAL A 95 -2.83 -9.90 2.81
C VAL A 95 -3.34 -9.46 4.17
N HIS A 96 -2.45 -8.97 5.03
CA HIS A 96 -2.85 -8.40 6.31
C HIS A 96 -3.39 -7.00 6.17
N ALA A 97 -4.35 -6.63 7.04
CA ALA A 97 -5.08 -5.36 6.99
C ALA A 97 -5.67 -5.08 5.58
N ALA A 98 -6.24 -6.10 4.96
CA ALA A 98 -6.68 -6.09 3.57
C ALA A 98 -7.82 -5.09 3.29
N ALA A 99 -8.58 -4.67 4.30
CA ALA A 99 -9.58 -3.60 4.19
C ALA A 99 -9.00 -2.17 4.25
N GLY A 100 -7.69 -2.03 4.49
CA GLY A 100 -6.98 -0.75 4.51
C GLY A 100 -6.63 -0.23 3.11
N GLY A 101 -6.07 0.99 3.05
CA GLY A 101 -5.81 1.66 1.77
C GLY A 101 -4.89 0.88 0.81
N VAL A 102 -3.73 0.39 1.28
CA VAL A 102 -2.84 -0.48 0.47
C VAL A 102 -3.47 -1.85 0.25
N GLY A 103 -4.11 -2.41 1.31
CA GLY A 103 -4.70 -3.74 1.27
C GLY A 103 -5.77 -3.90 0.19
N GLN A 104 -6.67 -2.93 0.04
CA GLN A 104 -7.70 -2.96 -1.00
C GLN A 104 -7.08 -2.96 -2.41
N ILE A 105 -6.06 -2.14 -2.65
CA ILE A 105 -5.35 -2.09 -3.94
C ILE A 105 -4.61 -3.41 -4.19
N LEU A 106 -3.96 -3.98 -3.17
CA LEU A 106 -3.32 -5.29 -3.27
C LEU A 106 -4.33 -6.39 -3.63
N CYS A 107 -5.48 -6.43 -2.97
CA CYS A 107 -6.52 -7.43 -3.28
C CYS A 107 -6.99 -7.31 -4.73
N GLN A 108 -7.28 -6.11 -5.22
CA GLN A 108 -7.71 -5.87 -6.61
C GLN A 108 -6.62 -6.27 -7.60
N TRP A 109 -5.37 -5.88 -7.34
CA TRP A 109 -4.24 -6.15 -8.25
C TRP A 109 -3.92 -7.64 -8.32
N LEU A 110 -3.81 -8.31 -7.17
CA LEU A 110 -3.56 -9.75 -7.08
C LEU A 110 -4.68 -10.56 -7.73
N ASN A 111 -5.95 -10.20 -7.48
CA ASN A 111 -7.09 -10.83 -8.14
C ASN A 111 -7.05 -10.66 -9.66
N TYR A 112 -6.70 -9.47 -10.16
CA TYR A 112 -6.53 -9.23 -11.60
C TYR A 112 -5.46 -10.13 -12.23
N ILE A 113 -4.38 -10.41 -11.52
CA ILE A 113 -3.32 -11.34 -11.98
C ILE A 113 -3.80 -12.79 -11.97
N GLY A 114 -4.82 -13.12 -11.18
CA GLY A 114 -5.32 -14.47 -10.97
C GLY A 114 -4.70 -15.21 -9.78
N VAL A 115 -4.26 -14.44 -8.78
CA VAL A 115 -3.81 -14.92 -7.47
C VAL A 115 -5.03 -15.14 -6.58
N THR A 116 -5.06 -16.22 -5.81
CA THR A 116 -6.06 -16.42 -4.75
C THR A 116 -5.68 -15.56 -3.54
N VAL A 117 -6.53 -14.62 -3.17
CA VAL A 117 -6.28 -13.66 -2.08
C VAL A 117 -7.06 -14.03 -0.83
N ILE A 118 -6.33 -14.23 0.26
CA ILE A 118 -6.87 -14.39 1.62
C ILE A 118 -6.55 -13.09 2.37
N GLY A 119 -7.57 -12.31 2.72
CA GLY A 119 -7.38 -11.04 3.42
C GLY A 119 -7.69 -11.13 4.90
N THR A 120 -6.95 -10.43 5.75
CA THR A 120 -7.31 -10.28 7.16
C THR A 120 -7.80 -8.88 7.50
N THR A 121 -8.69 -8.80 8.47
CA THR A 121 -9.17 -7.56 9.10
C THR A 121 -9.37 -7.79 10.58
N SER A 122 -9.39 -6.74 11.40
CA SER A 122 -9.68 -6.81 12.84
C SER A 122 -11.16 -6.60 13.18
N SER A 123 -12.05 -6.63 12.17
CA SER A 123 -13.47 -6.29 12.39
C SER A 123 -14.37 -7.03 11.40
N GLU A 124 -15.45 -7.63 11.91
CA GLU A 124 -16.37 -8.43 11.11
C GLU A 124 -17.01 -7.61 9.97
N ASN A 125 -17.43 -6.39 10.26
CA ASN A 125 -18.06 -5.49 9.29
C ASN A 125 -17.12 -5.02 8.16
N LYS A 126 -15.83 -5.36 8.22
CA LYS A 126 -14.85 -5.05 7.16
C LYS A 126 -14.52 -6.25 6.27
N LYS A 127 -15.06 -7.44 6.54
CA LYS A 127 -14.88 -8.61 5.68
C LYS A 127 -15.44 -8.38 4.28
N ASP A 128 -16.62 -7.77 4.18
CA ASP A 128 -17.26 -7.46 2.88
C ASP A 128 -16.42 -6.53 2.01
N ILE A 129 -15.63 -5.64 2.65
CA ILE A 129 -14.70 -4.77 1.92
C ILE A 129 -13.61 -5.59 1.24
N ILE A 130 -13.08 -6.62 1.91
CA ILE A 130 -12.07 -7.51 1.34
C ILE A 130 -12.65 -8.27 0.14
N LEU A 131 -13.83 -8.87 0.33
CA LEU A 131 -14.49 -9.67 -0.70
C LEU A 131 -14.86 -8.83 -1.91
N SER A 132 -15.39 -7.61 -1.72
CA SER A 132 -15.75 -6.70 -2.81
C SER A 132 -14.54 -6.13 -3.55
N ASN A 133 -13.34 -6.19 -2.96
CA ASN A 133 -12.09 -5.79 -3.59
C ASN A 133 -11.29 -6.96 -4.18
N GLY A 134 -11.92 -8.12 -4.40
CA GLY A 134 -11.29 -9.25 -5.07
C GLY A 134 -10.60 -10.25 -4.15
N GLY A 135 -10.73 -10.12 -2.82
CA GLY A 135 -10.39 -11.19 -1.90
C GLY A 135 -11.36 -12.37 -2.04
N GLN A 136 -10.85 -13.58 -2.12
CA GLN A 136 -11.69 -14.79 -2.14
C GLN A 136 -12.09 -15.25 -0.75
N TYR A 137 -11.25 -14.94 0.24
CA TYR A 137 -11.49 -15.27 1.64
C TYR A 137 -11.16 -14.07 2.54
N ALA A 138 -11.96 -13.88 3.58
CA ALA A 138 -11.78 -12.82 4.56
C ALA A 138 -11.80 -13.40 5.98
N ILE A 139 -10.75 -13.11 6.75
CA ILE A 139 -10.56 -13.60 8.12
C ILE A 139 -10.63 -12.43 9.09
N ASN A 140 -11.42 -12.54 10.15
CA ASN A 140 -11.40 -11.60 11.26
C ASN A 140 -10.33 -12.02 12.28
N SER A 141 -9.15 -11.40 12.20
CA SER A 141 -8.00 -11.72 13.07
C SER A 141 -8.23 -11.45 14.57
N SER A 142 -9.33 -10.81 14.96
CA SER A 142 -9.67 -10.60 16.37
C SER A 142 -10.46 -11.77 16.99
N THR A 143 -11.07 -12.61 16.16
CA THR A 143 -11.97 -13.70 16.62
C THR A 143 -11.64 -15.04 15.99
N GLU A 144 -10.86 -15.07 14.91
CA GLU A 144 -10.51 -16.30 14.18
C GLU A 144 -8.98 -16.52 14.23
N ASP A 145 -8.57 -17.77 14.36
CA ASP A 145 -7.16 -18.14 14.20
C ASP A 145 -6.78 -18.11 12.71
N ILE A 146 -5.82 -17.25 12.37
CA ILE A 146 -5.41 -17.02 10.98
C ILE A 146 -4.81 -18.28 10.37
N ALA A 147 -3.91 -18.97 11.09
CA ALA A 147 -3.22 -20.15 10.57
C ALA A 147 -4.19 -21.31 10.33
N ASP A 148 -5.12 -21.53 11.25
CA ASP A 148 -6.16 -22.55 11.11
C ASP A 148 -7.10 -22.26 9.95
N CYS A 149 -7.49 -21.00 9.75
CA CYS A 149 -8.30 -20.59 8.60
C CYS A 149 -7.57 -20.84 7.28
N ILE A 150 -6.29 -20.43 7.18
CA ILE A 150 -5.48 -20.65 5.99
C ILE A 150 -5.33 -22.14 5.70
N LYS A 151 -5.04 -22.95 6.72
CA LYS A 151 -4.94 -24.40 6.57
C LYS A 151 -6.21 -25.03 5.99
N LYS A 152 -7.39 -24.54 6.42
CA LYS A 152 -8.69 -25.01 5.89
C LYS A 152 -8.91 -24.62 4.44
N VAL A 153 -8.65 -23.35 4.07
CA VAL A 153 -8.94 -22.86 2.72
C VAL A 153 -7.90 -23.27 1.68
N THR A 154 -6.73 -23.77 2.12
CA THR A 154 -5.64 -24.23 1.25
C THR A 154 -5.42 -25.75 1.32
N ASP A 155 -6.33 -26.50 1.93
CA ASP A 155 -6.18 -27.95 2.17
C ASP A 155 -4.82 -28.32 2.78
N GLY A 156 -4.34 -27.47 3.71
CA GLY A 156 -3.07 -27.63 4.40
C GLY A 156 -1.83 -27.23 3.62
N SER A 157 -1.97 -26.74 2.37
CA SER A 157 -0.82 -26.37 1.52
C SER A 157 -0.13 -25.07 1.97
N GLY A 158 -0.87 -24.14 2.61
CA GLY A 158 -0.38 -22.82 2.96
C GLY A 158 -0.38 -21.82 1.82
N VAL A 159 0.24 -20.65 2.03
CA VAL A 159 0.31 -19.54 1.07
C VAL A 159 1.69 -19.38 0.48
N ASP A 160 1.79 -18.87 -0.74
CA ASP A 160 3.06 -18.61 -1.43
C ASP A 160 3.72 -17.33 -0.91
N VAL A 161 2.89 -16.33 -0.55
CA VAL A 161 3.37 -15.04 -0.07
C VAL A 161 2.45 -14.46 1.01
N VAL A 162 3.07 -13.82 2.00
CA VAL A 162 2.40 -12.97 3.00
C VAL A 162 2.82 -11.52 2.76
N TYR A 163 1.84 -10.64 2.55
CA TYR A 163 2.02 -9.19 2.52
C TYR A 163 1.58 -8.59 3.87
N ASP A 164 2.55 -8.11 4.64
CA ASP A 164 2.31 -7.66 6.02
C ASP A 164 2.61 -6.17 6.23
N SER A 165 1.58 -5.42 6.61
CA SER A 165 1.69 -4.03 7.09
C SER A 165 1.50 -3.90 8.60
N VAL A 166 1.23 -5.00 9.29
CA VAL A 166 0.85 -5.03 10.72
C VAL A 166 2.08 -5.23 11.61
N GLY A 167 2.87 -6.27 11.36
CA GLY A 167 4.10 -6.55 12.11
C GLY A 167 3.91 -7.60 13.22
N PRO A 168 4.41 -7.35 14.46
CA PRO A 168 4.53 -8.36 15.50
C PRO A 168 3.24 -9.13 15.80
N ALA A 169 2.10 -8.45 15.78
CA ALA A 169 0.80 -9.05 16.14
C ALA A 169 0.37 -10.21 15.21
N VAL A 170 0.93 -10.31 14.01
CA VAL A 170 0.58 -11.33 13.01
C VAL A 170 1.76 -12.21 12.62
N TRP A 171 2.95 -11.96 13.16
CA TRP A 171 4.18 -12.64 12.77
C TRP A 171 4.09 -14.16 12.83
N LEU A 172 3.73 -14.74 14.00
CA LEU A 172 3.70 -16.20 14.19
C LEU A 172 2.66 -16.87 13.29
N ALA A 173 1.48 -16.30 13.19
CA ALA A 173 0.42 -16.81 12.31
C ALA A 173 0.86 -16.76 10.84
N SER A 174 1.58 -15.71 10.45
CA SER A 174 2.07 -15.54 9.06
C SER A 174 3.11 -16.57 8.68
N ILE A 175 4.17 -16.74 9.50
CA ILE A 175 5.24 -17.71 9.17
C ILE A 175 4.76 -19.15 9.18
N SER A 176 3.81 -19.49 10.07
CA SER A 176 3.21 -20.84 10.12
C SER A 176 2.21 -21.10 8.97
N SER A 177 1.79 -20.06 8.28
CA SER A 177 0.88 -20.17 7.13
C SER A 177 1.60 -20.30 5.78
N LEU A 178 2.91 -20.06 5.74
CA LEU A 178 3.67 -20.09 4.50
C LEU A 178 3.97 -21.54 4.05
N LYS A 179 3.92 -21.75 2.75
CA LYS A 179 4.49 -22.96 2.12
C LYS A 179 6.01 -22.99 2.33
N PRO A 180 6.64 -24.18 2.26
CA PRO A 180 8.10 -24.22 2.12
C PRO A 180 8.60 -23.32 1.01
N ARG A 181 9.64 -22.51 1.29
CA ARG A 181 10.19 -21.46 0.42
C ARG A 181 9.22 -20.31 0.12
N GLY A 182 8.17 -20.14 0.93
CA GLY A 182 7.25 -19.00 0.85
C GLY A 182 7.90 -17.69 1.25
N TYR A 183 7.29 -16.59 0.84
CA TYR A 183 7.80 -15.24 1.03
C TYR A 183 7.02 -14.49 2.11
N TYR A 184 7.72 -14.00 3.11
CA TYR A 184 7.18 -13.03 4.05
C TYR A 184 7.67 -11.62 3.69
N VAL A 185 6.76 -10.79 3.21
CA VAL A 185 7.04 -9.42 2.78
C VAL A 185 6.46 -8.44 3.78
N ASN A 186 7.30 -7.88 4.66
CA ASN A 186 6.89 -6.87 5.61
C ASN A 186 7.10 -5.46 5.04
N PHE A 187 6.04 -4.69 4.87
CA PHE A 187 6.07 -3.32 4.37
C PHE A 187 5.51 -2.27 5.34
N GLY A 188 5.09 -2.68 6.53
CA GLY A 188 4.57 -1.79 7.56
C GLY A 188 4.76 -2.32 8.97
N ASN A 189 4.41 -1.52 9.97
CA ASN A 189 4.58 -1.83 11.41
C ASN A 189 3.45 -1.21 12.23
N SER A 190 2.19 -1.38 11.83
CA SER A 190 1.06 -0.74 12.52
C SER A 190 0.84 -1.24 13.95
N SER A 191 1.34 -2.45 14.30
CA SER A 191 1.32 -2.98 15.67
C SER A 191 2.67 -2.82 16.41
N GLY A 192 3.63 -2.09 15.82
CA GLY A 192 4.96 -1.90 16.36
C GLY A 192 6.07 -2.50 15.49
N PRO A 193 7.35 -2.26 15.81
CA PRO A 193 8.47 -2.86 15.10
C PRO A 193 8.52 -4.37 15.34
N LEU A 194 8.99 -5.13 14.33
CA LEU A 194 9.32 -6.54 14.53
C LEU A 194 10.53 -6.67 15.47
N GLU A 195 10.45 -7.64 16.36
CA GLU A 195 11.61 -8.07 17.13
C GLU A 195 12.70 -8.67 16.20
N PRO A 196 13.95 -8.80 16.67
CA PRO A 196 14.99 -9.48 15.92
C PRO A 196 14.53 -10.88 15.48
N ILE A 197 14.66 -11.16 14.19
CA ILE A 197 14.20 -12.42 13.61
C ILE A 197 15.25 -13.50 13.84
N ASP A 198 14.86 -14.59 14.48
CA ASP A 198 15.69 -15.79 14.56
C ASP A 198 15.69 -16.51 13.21
N SER A 199 16.87 -16.63 12.62
CA SER A 199 17.06 -17.35 11.36
C SER A 199 16.66 -18.83 11.43
N VAL A 200 16.70 -19.45 12.63
CA VAL A 200 16.24 -20.81 12.83
C VAL A 200 14.74 -20.92 12.54
N GLN A 201 13.94 -19.92 12.90
CA GLN A 201 12.50 -19.91 12.60
C GLN A 201 12.24 -19.92 11.09
N LEU A 202 13.03 -19.19 10.30
CA LEU A 202 12.89 -19.17 8.85
C LEU A 202 13.27 -20.53 8.24
N ASN A 203 14.31 -21.18 8.78
CA ASN A 203 14.73 -22.50 8.32
C ASN A 203 13.70 -23.58 8.67
N THR A 204 13.28 -23.66 9.94
CA THR A 204 12.34 -24.68 10.40
C THR A 204 10.93 -24.47 9.84
N GLY A 205 10.54 -23.22 9.54
CA GLY A 205 9.30 -22.89 8.84
C GLY A 205 9.28 -23.31 7.36
N GLY A 206 10.37 -23.87 6.83
CA GLY A 206 10.44 -24.37 5.45
C GLY A 206 11.39 -23.57 4.54
N SER A 207 12.50 -23.07 5.07
CA SER A 207 13.48 -22.23 4.33
C SER A 207 12.81 -20.99 3.73
N LEU A 208 12.15 -20.24 4.58
CA LEU A 208 11.34 -19.08 4.19
C LEU A 208 12.21 -17.90 3.75
N PHE A 209 11.69 -17.12 2.81
CA PHE A 209 12.26 -15.83 2.44
C PHE A 209 11.62 -14.73 3.28
N PHE A 210 12.44 -13.86 3.86
CA PHE A 210 11.99 -12.68 4.57
C PHE A 210 12.58 -11.42 3.95
N THR A 211 11.73 -10.40 3.77
CA THR A 211 12.20 -9.07 3.38
C THR A 211 11.42 -7.98 4.11
N LYS A 212 12.14 -6.95 4.58
CA LYS A 212 11.59 -5.68 5.04
C LYS A 212 11.76 -4.66 3.93
N THR A 213 10.65 -4.15 3.40
CA THR A 213 10.67 -3.32 2.20
C THR A 213 10.38 -1.85 2.50
N SER A 214 10.81 -0.98 1.58
CA SER A 214 10.46 0.43 1.55
C SER A 214 10.41 0.88 0.10
N MET A 215 9.35 1.56 -0.29
CA MET A 215 9.12 2.07 -1.65
C MET A 215 10.31 2.85 -2.19
N ARG A 216 11.03 3.62 -1.35
CA ARG A 216 12.21 4.40 -1.76
C ARG A 216 13.31 3.57 -2.45
N PHE A 217 13.41 2.27 -2.13
CA PHE A 217 14.39 1.36 -2.74
C PHE A 217 13.87 0.67 -4.00
N TYR A 218 12.62 0.95 -4.37
CA TYR A 218 11.98 0.51 -5.60
C TYR A 218 11.68 1.70 -6.54
N GLN A 219 12.24 2.89 -6.22
CA GLN A 219 12.15 4.12 -7.00
C GLN A 219 13.48 4.86 -6.90
N LEU A 220 14.60 4.17 -7.22
CA LEU A 220 15.95 4.70 -7.09
C LEU A 220 16.27 5.71 -8.18
N ASP A 221 15.65 5.58 -9.33
CA ASP A 221 15.81 6.48 -10.45
C ASP A 221 14.46 6.89 -11.06
N ARG A 222 14.51 7.86 -11.95
CA ARG A 222 13.35 8.43 -12.64
C ARG A 222 12.56 7.38 -13.41
N LYS A 223 13.24 6.43 -14.06
CA LYS A 223 12.60 5.41 -14.89
C LYS A 223 11.79 4.43 -14.03
N GLU A 224 12.33 4.02 -12.89
CA GLU A 224 11.59 3.17 -11.95
C GLU A 224 10.33 3.84 -11.41
N LEU A 225 10.41 5.15 -11.07
CA LEU A 225 9.27 5.94 -10.64
C LEU A 225 8.21 6.05 -11.74
N GLU A 226 8.61 6.37 -12.97
CA GLU A 226 7.70 6.49 -14.11
C GLU A 226 7.02 5.15 -14.44
N ASN A 227 7.77 4.05 -14.50
CA ASN A 227 7.22 2.71 -14.74
C ASN A 227 6.21 2.30 -13.66
N SER A 228 6.50 2.62 -12.39
CA SER A 228 5.59 2.35 -11.28
C SER A 228 4.28 3.14 -11.42
N ALA A 229 4.37 4.43 -11.74
CA ALA A 229 3.22 5.29 -11.95
C ALA A 229 2.39 4.87 -13.19
N GLU A 230 3.06 4.55 -14.30
CA GLU A 230 2.40 4.06 -15.52
C GLU A 230 1.63 2.76 -15.28
N SER A 231 2.24 1.81 -14.56
CA SER A 231 1.58 0.55 -14.19
C SER A 231 0.35 0.82 -13.32
N LEU A 232 0.46 1.68 -12.31
CA LEU A 232 -0.63 2.03 -11.42
C LEU A 232 -1.77 2.73 -12.18
N PHE A 233 -1.47 3.85 -12.82
CA PHE A 233 -2.49 4.68 -13.47
C PHE A 233 -3.12 3.95 -14.66
N GLY A 234 -2.36 3.16 -15.40
CA GLY A 234 -2.90 2.35 -16.49
C GLY A 234 -3.93 1.30 -16.05
N LEU A 235 -3.81 0.74 -14.83
CA LEU A 235 -4.83 -0.15 -14.26
C LEU A 235 -6.04 0.62 -13.71
N ILE A 236 -5.83 1.84 -13.22
CA ILE A 236 -6.94 2.72 -12.80
C ILE A 236 -7.76 3.15 -14.03
N GLU A 237 -7.13 3.59 -15.12
CA GLU A 237 -7.82 3.98 -16.36
C GLU A 237 -8.63 2.82 -16.97
N LYS A 238 -8.15 1.59 -16.83
CA LYS A 238 -8.87 0.38 -17.25
C LYS A 238 -10.01 -0.03 -16.30
N GLY A 239 -10.20 0.68 -15.19
CA GLY A 239 -11.19 0.34 -14.17
C GLY A 239 -10.89 -0.95 -13.40
N ILE A 240 -9.66 -1.45 -13.45
CA ILE A 240 -9.21 -2.63 -12.71
C ILE A 240 -8.92 -2.27 -11.26
N LEU A 241 -8.26 -1.14 -11.04
CA LEU A 241 -8.05 -0.58 -9.71
C LEU A 241 -9.05 0.55 -9.48
N ASN A 242 -9.90 0.39 -8.47
CA ASN A 242 -10.91 1.36 -8.05
C ASN A 242 -10.66 1.78 -6.60
N PRO A 243 -9.82 2.79 -6.36
CA PRO A 243 -9.50 3.22 -5.01
C PRO A 243 -10.73 3.81 -4.33
N ASN A 244 -11.00 3.36 -3.11
CA ASN A 244 -12.10 3.88 -2.32
C ASN A 244 -11.67 5.16 -1.59
N ILE A 245 -12.22 6.31 -2.00
CA ILE A 245 -12.06 7.62 -1.34
C ILE A 245 -13.35 7.89 -0.58
N SER A 246 -13.41 7.47 0.68
CA SER A 246 -14.63 7.55 1.45
C SER A 246 -14.72 8.80 2.34
N GLN A 247 -13.63 9.51 2.57
CA GLN A 247 -13.61 10.72 3.37
C GLN A 247 -12.83 11.85 2.67
N LYS A 248 -13.44 13.03 2.65
CA LYS A 248 -12.82 14.28 2.20
C LYS A 248 -12.89 15.29 3.34
N TYR A 249 -11.75 15.90 3.64
CA TYR A 249 -11.65 16.95 4.65
C TYR A 249 -11.05 18.20 4.02
N SER A 250 -11.42 19.38 4.51
CA SER A 250 -10.64 20.59 4.22
C SER A 250 -9.23 20.45 4.82
N LEU A 251 -8.22 21.05 4.21
CA LEU A 251 -6.88 21.10 4.75
C LEU A 251 -6.87 21.74 6.16
N SER A 252 -7.74 22.69 6.43
CA SER A 252 -7.92 23.29 7.76
C SER A 252 -8.45 22.30 8.82
N ASP A 253 -9.13 21.22 8.40
CA ASP A 253 -9.69 20.19 9.27
C ASP A 253 -8.74 18.99 9.49
N VAL A 254 -7.46 19.14 9.17
CA VAL A 254 -6.47 18.07 9.25
C VAL A 254 -6.42 17.38 10.62
N ALA A 255 -6.58 18.12 11.71
CA ALA A 255 -6.62 17.56 13.07
C ALA A 255 -7.77 16.56 13.24
N LYS A 256 -8.95 16.89 12.67
CA LYS A 256 -10.12 15.99 12.66
C LYS A 256 -9.85 14.76 11.82
N ALA A 257 -9.24 14.92 10.63
CA ALA A 257 -8.88 13.79 9.76
C ALA A 257 -7.95 12.80 10.47
N HIS A 258 -6.90 13.29 11.14
CA HIS A 258 -5.99 12.46 11.93
C HIS A 258 -6.68 11.75 13.09
N LYS A 259 -7.57 12.45 13.80
CA LYS A 259 -8.35 11.85 14.88
C LYS A 259 -9.27 10.73 14.37
N ASP A 260 -9.98 10.95 13.28
CA ASP A 260 -10.89 9.95 12.71
C ASP A 260 -10.11 8.69 12.21
N ILE A 261 -8.89 8.86 11.68
CA ILE A 261 -8.00 7.75 11.33
C ILE A 261 -7.54 7.00 12.58
N ALA A 262 -7.09 7.70 13.62
CA ALA A 262 -6.64 7.10 14.88
C ALA A 262 -7.77 6.34 15.58
N ASP A 263 -8.97 6.87 15.55
CA ASP A 263 -10.20 6.25 16.09
C ASP A 263 -10.73 5.10 15.21
N LYS A 264 -10.05 4.75 14.08
CA LYS A 264 -10.44 3.70 13.12
C LYS A 264 -11.82 3.91 12.49
N LYS A 265 -12.30 5.16 12.40
CA LYS A 265 -13.59 5.54 11.81
C LYS A 265 -13.55 5.59 10.28
N THR A 266 -12.36 5.60 9.69
CA THR A 266 -12.16 5.72 8.25
C THR A 266 -12.05 4.36 7.56
N ILE A 267 -12.43 4.32 6.28
CA ILE A 267 -12.33 3.16 5.39
C ILE A 267 -11.66 3.64 4.09
N GLY A 268 -10.75 2.84 3.51
CA GLY A 268 -10.08 3.22 2.28
C GLY A 268 -9.12 4.40 2.46
N SER A 269 -9.18 5.37 1.55
CA SER A 269 -8.35 6.58 1.58
C SER A 269 -9.14 7.79 2.04
N SER A 270 -8.50 8.62 2.88
CA SER A 270 -8.97 9.96 3.22
C SER A 270 -8.10 10.98 2.48
N ILE A 271 -8.69 12.03 1.94
CA ILE A 271 -7.97 13.11 1.27
C ILE A 271 -8.22 14.46 1.94
N LEU A 272 -7.22 15.33 1.87
CA LEU A 272 -7.30 16.72 2.28
C LEU A 272 -7.44 17.59 1.02
N ILE A 273 -8.37 18.51 1.05
CA ILE A 273 -8.60 19.48 -0.04
C ILE A 273 -8.19 20.86 0.49
N PRO A 274 -7.28 21.56 -0.19
CA PRO A 274 -6.87 22.93 0.16
C PRO A 274 -8.00 23.93 0.14
#